data_9793dffcd23003a12a2d16e8ff800a45
#
_entry.id   9793dffcd23003a12a2d16e8ff800a45
#
_cell.length_a   1.000
_cell.length_b   1.000
_cell.length_c   1.000
_cell.angle_alpha   90.00
_cell.angle_beta   90.00
_cell.angle_gamma   90.00
#
_symmetry.space_group_name_H-M   'P 1'
#
loop_
_entity.id
_entity.type
_entity.pdbx_description
1 polymer ?
#
loop_
_entity_poly.entity_id
_entity_poly.type
_entity_poly.pdbx_seq_one_letter_code
_entity_poly.pdbx_strand_id
1 'polypeptide(L)'
;SLSAFIVFSLVMLPVKNGYILRWYDEMSIFLSGDIYLNRMLHYPGGILQYAGSWLTQFMHHPWAGSGILIALWVILTLLCDRTWRLREGLRSLSLLPAMFLLASVLVLDEAWVSINYSGYLFAPTLGAICAVLIVLVTRVTGNAWLRGLFLTACTALFMVLGFFALLGVFAGILTMLFREKDHRDRKGTY
;
A
#
# COMPACT_ATOMS: atom_id res chain seq x y z
N SER A 1 13.63 -15.87 -2.67
CA SER A 1 13.01 -15.18 -1.49
C SER A 1 11.54 -14.84 -1.70
N LEU A 2 11.11 -14.33 -2.87
CA LEU A 2 9.70 -14.01 -3.14
C LEU A 2 8.79 -15.25 -3.08
N SER A 3 9.23 -16.38 -3.66
CA SER A 3 8.48 -17.63 -3.60
C SER A 3 8.29 -18.14 -2.17
N ALA A 4 9.32 -18.07 -1.35
CA ALA A 4 9.22 -18.44 0.06
C ALA A 4 8.23 -17.52 0.82
N PHE A 5 8.22 -16.23 0.54
CA PHE A 5 7.24 -15.27 1.10
C PHE A 5 5.81 -15.64 0.69
N ILE A 6 5.58 -15.94 -0.58
CA ILE A 6 4.24 -16.32 -1.09
C ILE A 6 3.76 -17.60 -0.39
N VAL A 7 4.59 -18.65 -0.35
CA VAL A 7 4.23 -19.93 0.29
C VAL A 7 3.95 -19.73 1.78
N PHE A 8 4.81 -19.00 2.48
CA PHE A 8 4.61 -18.69 3.90
C PHE A 8 3.31 -17.95 4.16
N SER A 9 3.03 -16.91 3.36
CA SER A 9 1.79 -16.11 3.49
C SER A 9 0.55 -16.94 3.18
N LEU A 10 0.62 -17.82 2.17
CA LEU A 10 -0.48 -18.66 1.73
C LEU A 10 -0.82 -19.76 2.74
N VAL A 11 0.14 -20.18 3.57
CA VAL A 11 -0.11 -21.10 4.68
C VAL A 11 -0.59 -20.35 5.91
N MET A 12 0.07 -19.25 6.28
CA MET A 12 -0.23 -18.54 7.53
C MET A 12 -1.60 -17.84 7.51
N LEU A 13 -1.97 -17.17 6.42
CA LEU A 13 -3.22 -16.41 6.37
C LEU A 13 -4.47 -17.29 6.44
N PRO A 14 -4.71 -18.26 5.51
CA PRO A 14 -5.95 -19.01 5.54
C PRO A 14 -5.96 -20.11 6.59
N VAL A 15 -4.81 -20.73 6.92
CA VAL A 15 -4.77 -21.87 7.84
C VAL A 15 -4.75 -21.43 9.30
N LYS A 16 -3.86 -20.47 9.63
CA LYS A 16 -3.72 -20.01 11.01
C LYS A 16 -4.74 -18.92 11.38
N ASN A 17 -4.94 -17.94 10.49
CA ASN A 17 -5.76 -16.77 10.74
C ASN A 17 -7.12 -16.82 10.02
N GLY A 18 -7.51 -17.93 9.42
CA GLY A 18 -8.75 -18.06 8.66
C GLY A 18 -10.01 -17.72 9.44
N TYR A 19 -10.03 -17.98 10.75
CA TYR A 19 -11.12 -17.59 11.64
C TYR A 19 -11.21 -16.06 11.76
N ILE A 20 -10.10 -15.41 12.03
CA ILE A 20 -10.01 -13.95 12.16
C ILE A 20 -10.42 -13.27 10.85
N LEU A 21 -10.00 -13.82 9.70
CA LEU A 21 -10.35 -13.28 8.39
C LEU A 21 -11.86 -13.33 8.10
N ARG A 22 -12.54 -14.40 8.50
CA ARG A 22 -14.01 -14.49 8.43
C ARG A 22 -14.68 -13.48 9.33
N TRP A 23 -14.17 -13.32 10.53
CA TRP A 23 -14.70 -12.34 11.48
C TRP A 23 -14.56 -10.89 10.95
N TYR A 24 -13.47 -10.59 10.23
CA TYR A 24 -13.33 -9.32 9.51
C TYR A 24 -14.40 -9.10 8.44
N ASP A 25 -14.79 -10.15 7.72
CA ASP A 25 -15.88 -10.08 6.75
C ASP A 25 -17.22 -9.78 7.45
N GLU A 26 -17.53 -10.48 8.53
CA GLU A 26 -18.75 -10.28 9.30
C GLU A 26 -18.86 -8.87 9.91
N MET A 27 -17.75 -8.30 10.37
CA MET A 27 -17.69 -6.94 10.91
C MET A 27 -17.62 -5.85 9.85
N SER A 28 -17.20 -6.17 8.63
CA SER A 28 -17.07 -5.25 7.51
C SER A 28 -18.36 -5.19 6.70
N ILE A 29 -19.33 -4.42 7.18
CA ILE A 29 -20.58 -4.20 6.44
C ILE A 29 -20.31 -3.26 5.27
N PHE A 30 -20.26 -3.81 4.05
CA PHE A 30 -20.20 -3.02 2.83
C PHE A 30 -21.61 -2.80 2.29
N LEU A 31 -21.98 -1.54 2.16
CA LEU A 31 -23.23 -1.12 1.55
C LEU A 31 -22.92 -0.47 0.19
N SER A 32 -23.31 -1.13 -0.90
CA SER A 32 -23.21 -0.55 -2.25
C SER A 32 -24.31 0.51 -2.45
N GLY A 33 -24.11 1.71 -1.91
CA GLY A 33 -25.06 2.82 -2.04
C GLY A 33 -24.35 4.16 -2.03
N ASP A 34 -24.96 5.15 -2.73
CA ASP A 34 -24.42 6.51 -2.81
C ASP A 34 -24.25 7.16 -1.44
N ILE A 35 -25.10 6.81 -0.48
CA ILE A 35 -25.05 7.32 0.89
C ILE A 35 -23.78 6.85 1.60
N TYR A 36 -23.43 5.56 1.44
CA TYR A 36 -22.22 4.99 2.04
C TYR A 36 -20.95 5.57 1.42
N LEU A 37 -20.91 5.68 0.10
CA LEU A 37 -19.81 6.31 -0.62
C LEU A 37 -19.63 7.77 -0.21
N ASN A 38 -20.70 8.57 -0.19
CA ASN A 38 -20.65 9.95 0.23
C ASN A 38 -20.17 10.11 1.68
N ARG A 39 -20.59 9.23 2.58
CA ARG A 39 -20.11 9.23 3.97
C ARG A 39 -18.61 8.96 4.04
N MET A 40 -18.10 7.99 3.27
CA MET A 40 -16.67 7.65 3.24
C MET A 40 -15.84 8.79 2.64
N LEU A 41 -16.33 9.49 1.63
CA LEU A 41 -15.63 10.61 0.99
C LEU A 41 -15.38 11.81 1.91
N HIS A 42 -16.13 11.93 3.01
CA HIS A 42 -15.93 13.00 4.02
C HIS A 42 -14.73 12.77 4.94
N TYR A 43 -14.14 11.57 4.92
CA TYR A 43 -12.97 11.25 5.73
C TYR A 43 -11.70 11.14 4.87
N PRO A 44 -10.54 11.60 5.36
CA PRO A 44 -9.27 11.41 4.67
C PRO A 44 -8.98 9.93 4.44
N GLY A 45 -8.71 9.55 3.18
CA GLY A 45 -8.50 8.16 2.80
C GLY A 45 -9.78 7.35 2.59
N GLY A 46 -10.95 8.00 2.55
CA GLY A 46 -12.24 7.32 2.44
C GLY A 46 -12.40 6.46 1.20
N ILE A 47 -11.79 6.83 0.06
CA ILE A 47 -11.79 5.97 -1.15
C ILE A 47 -10.99 4.69 -0.92
N LEU A 48 -9.85 4.76 -0.23
CA LEU A 48 -9.08 3.56 0.09
C LEU A 48 -9.85 2.65 1.06
N GLN A 49 -10.56 3.24 2.03
CA GLN A 49 -11.42 2.48 2.93
C GLN A 49 -12.60 1.85 2.19
N TYR A 50 -13.23 2.58 1.29
CA TYR A 50 -14.31 2.06 0.45
C TYR A 50 -13.85 0.87 -0.40
N ALA A 51 -12.72 1.05 -1.13
CA ALA A 51 -12.14 -0.03 -1.93
C ALA A 51 -11.68 -1.21 -1.04
N GLY A 52 -11.10 -0.93 0.12
CA GLY A 52 -10.72 -1.93 1.11
C GLY A 52 -11.92 -2.73 1.63
N SER A 53 -13.01 -2.06 1.99
CA SER A 53 -14.26 -2.70 2.44
C SER A 53 -14.89 -3.57 1.34
N TRP A 54 -14.85 -3.10 0.10
CA TRP A 54 -15.30 -3.89 -1.04
C TRP A 54 -14.46 -5.16 -1.23
N LEU A 55 -13.15 -5.07 -1.13
CA LEU A 55 -12.25 -6.23 -1.22
C LEU A 55 -12.39 -7.16 -0.02
N THR A 56 -12.76 -6.66 1.15
CA THR A 56 -12.94 -7.48 2.36
C THR A 56 -14.08 -8.49 2.20
N GLN A 57 -15.06 -8.23 1.33
CA GLN A 57 -16.15 -9.19 1.03
C GLN A 57 -15.63 -10.54 0.48
N PHE A 58 -14.46 -10.54 -0.19
CA PHE A 58 -13.84 -11.79 -0.66
C PHE A 58 -13.25 -12.63 0.48
N MET A 59 -13.17 -12.09 1.71
CA MET A 59 -12.73 -12.83 2.91
C MET A 59 -13.78 -13.83 3.42
N HIS A 60 -15.02 -13.75 2.91
CA HIS A 60 -16.02 -14.79 3.12
C HIS A 60 -15.47 -16.20 2.79
N HIS A 61 -14.64 -16.27 1.76
CA HIS A 61 -13.80 -17.41 1.47
C HIS A 61 -12.35 -17.08 1.82
N PRO A 62 -11.80 -17.51 2.98
CA PRO A 62 -10.47 -17.13 3.45
C PRO A 62 -9.35 -17.38 2.43
N TRP A 63 -9.47 -18.41 1.62
CA TRP A 63 -8.52 -18.73 0.54
C TRP A 63 -8.55 -17.69 -0.59
N ALA A 64 -9.73 -17.26 -1.00
CA ALA A 64 -9.87 -16.27 -2.07
C ALA A 64 -9.37 -14.89 -1.60
N GLY A 65 -9.82 -14.44 -0.43
CA GLY A 65 -9.39 -13.16 0.16
C GLY A 65 -7.89 -13.11 0.43
N SER A 66 -7.32 -14.19 0.99
CA SER A 66 -5.87 -14.29 1.20
C SER A 66 -5.11 -14.29 -0.13
N GLY A 67 -5.62 -14.94 -1.17
CA GLY A 67 -5.04 -14.94 -2.51
C GLY A 67 -4.96 -13.54 -3.10
N ILE A 68 -6.05 -12.76 -2.99
CA ILE A 68 -6.09 -11.36 -3.46
C ILE A 68 -5.08 -10.51 -2.66
N LEU A 69 -5.03 -10.66 -1.34
CA LEU A 69 -4.12 -9.91 -0.50
C LEU A 69 -2.65 -10.19 -0.84
N ILE A 70 -2.31 -11.47 -1.02
CA ILE A 70 -0.96 -11.90 -1.43
C ILE A 70 -0.62 -11.36 -2.83
N ALA A 71 -1.56 -11.38 -3.77
CA ALA A 71 -1.36 -10.82 -5.10
C ALA A 71 -1.04 -9.32 -5.04
N LEU A 72 -1.74 -8.55 -4.20
CA LEU A 72 -1.46 -7.13 -3.97
C LEU A 72 -0.07 -6.92 -3.35
N TRP A 73 0.37 -7.77 -2.42
CA TRP A 73 1.72 -7.69 -1.84
C TRP A 73 2.82 -8.04 -2.85
N VAL A 74 2.56 -8.97 -3.76
CA VAL A 74 3.46 -9.25 -4.89
C VAL A 74 3.57 -8.04 -5.81
N ILE A 75 2.44 -7.42 -6.16
CA ILE A 75 2.41 -6.19 -6.97
C ILE A 75 3.20 -5.08 -6.26
N LEU A 76 2.98 -4.87 -4.96
CA LEU A 76 3.72 -3.90 -4.16
C LEU A 76 5.23 -4.16 -4.22
N THR A 77 5.66 -5.40 -4.03
CA THR A 77 7.07 -5.79 -4.09
C THR A 77 7.69 -5.52 -5.46
N LEU A 78 6.99 -5.87 -6.54
CA LEU A 78 7.44 -5.61 -7.91
C LEU A 78 7.52 -4.11 -8.20
N LEU A 79 6.57 -3.32 -7.73
CA LEU A 79 6.60 -1.86 -7.84
C LEU A 79 7.77 -1.27 -7.06
N CYS A 80 8.06 -1.76 -5.86
CA CYS A 80 9.22 -1.35 -5.08
C CYS A 80 10.53 -1.66 -5.83
N ASP A 81 10.70 -2.88 -6.34
CA ASP A 81 11.88 -3.29 -7.10
C ASP A 81 12.09 -2.40 -8.33
N ARG A 82 11.01 -2.13 -9.08
CA ARG A 82 11.04 -1.23 -10.25
C ARG A 82 11.34 0.22 -9.88
N THR A 83 10.81 0.69 -8.76
CA THR A 83 10.97 2.09 -8.32
C THR A 83 12.39 2.36 -7.85
N TRP A 84 12.96 1.48 -7.03
CA TRP A 84 14.31 1.71 -6.46
C TRP A 84 15.44 1.10 -7.28
N ARG A 85 15.16 0.23 -8.27
CA ARG A 85 16.15 -0.44 -9.12
C ARG A 85 17.30 -1.01 -8.29
N LEU A 86 16.97 -1.77 -7.26
CA LEU A 86 17.92 -2.31 -6.32
C LEU A 86 18.90 -3.28 -7.01
N ARG A 87 20.18 -3.24 -6.60
CA ARG A 87 21.17 -4.23 -7.02
C ARG A 87 20.76 -5.61 -6.56
N GLU A 88 21.20 -6.67 -7.26
CA GLU A 88 20.79 -8.04 -6.98
C GLU A 88 20.96 -8.44 -5.50
N GLY A 89 22.05 -8.02 -4.83
CA GLY A 89 22.26 -8.29 -3.40
C GLY A 89 21.29 -7.57 -2.44
N LEU A 90 20.68 -6.46 -2.87
CA LEU A 90 19.74 -5.66 -2.08
C LEU A 90 18.28 -5.85 -2.50
N ARG A 91 18.03 -6.71 -3.48
CA ARG A 91 16.69 -6.94 -4.03
C ARG A 91 15.71 -7.49 -2.98
N SER A 92 16.22 -8.16 -1.94
CA SER A 92 15.41 -8.63 -0.82
C SER A 92 14.78 -7.48 -0.01
N LEU A 93 15.35 -6.26 -0.04
CA LEU A 93 14.76 -5.10 0.62
C LEU A 93 13.41 -4.68 0.02
N SER A 94 13.15 -4.99 -1.24
CA SER A 94 11.85 -4.70 -1.86
C SER A 94 10.69 -5.48 -1.22
N LEU A 95 10.98 -6.58 -0.50
CA LEU A 95 10.00 -7.35 0.25
C LEU A 95 9.63 -6.71 1.60
N LEU A 96 10.44 -5.80 2.14
CA LEU A 96 10.21 -5.22 3.48
C LEU A 96 8.80 -4.64 3.66
N PRO A 97 8.25 -3.81 2.74
CA PRO A 97 6.91 -3.28 2.90
C PRO A 97 5.84 -4.38 2.97
N ALA A 98 5.96 -5.41 2.13
CA ALA A 98 5.04 -6.53 2.12
C ALA A 98 5.17 -7.40 3.40
N MET A 99 6.37 -7.60 3.90
CA MET A 99 6.62 -8.31 5.16
C MET A 99 6.05 -7.52 6.36
N PHE A 100 6.19 -6.20 6.35
CA PHE A 100 5.60 -5.35 7.39
C PHE A 100 4.07 -5.43 7.39
N LEU A 101 3.44 -5.40 6.21
CA LEU A 101 2.00 -5.57 6.08
C LEU A 101 1.55 -6.97 6.50
N LEU A 102 2.29 -8.02 6.14
CA LEU A 102 2.01 -9.37 6.62
C LEU A 102 2.11 -9.45 8.14
N ALA A 103 3.17 -8.90 8.72
CA ALA A 103 3.36 -8.88 10.17
C ALA A 103 2.22 -8.12 10.87
N SER A 104 1.76 -7.00 10.31
CA SER A 104 0.61 -6.26 10.86
C SER A 104 -0.67 -7.09 10.86
N VAL A 105 -0.90 -7.89 9.82
CA VAL A 105 -2.07 -8.79 9.76
C VAL A 105 -1.95 -9.97 10.73
N LEU A 106 -0.74 -10.52 10.93
CA LEU A 106 -0.52 -11.66 11.82
C LEU A 106 -0.55 -11.29 13.31
N VAL A 107 -0.22 -10.03 13.64
CA VAL A 107 -0.22 -9.52 15.02
C VAL A 107 -1.62 -9.02 15.43
N LEU A 108 -2.54 -8.87 14.47
CA LEU A 108 -3.92 -8.44 14.76
C LEU A 108 -4.62 -9.47 15.64
N ASP A 109 -4.89 -9.04 16.86
CA ASP A 109 -5.69 -9.77 17.83
C ASP A 109 -7.16 -9.33 17.76
N GLU A 110 -8.06 -10.12 18.34
CA GLU A 110 -9.51 -9.84 18.38
C GLU A 110 -9.84 -8.43 18.89
N ALA A 111 -9.08 -7.93 19.85
CA ALA A 111 -9.22 -6.59 20.39
C ALA A 111 -8.98 -5.48 19.34
N TRP A 112 -8.09 -5.68 18.37
CA TRP A 112 -7.81 -4.73 17.32
C TRP A 112 -8.89 -4.69 16.24
N VAL A 113 -9.55 -5.83 15.99
CA VAL A 113 -10.62 -5.93 14.99
C VAL A 113 -11.82 -5.08 15.39
N SER A 114 -12.16 -5.06 16.67
CA SER A 114 -13.31 -4.30 17.19
C SER A 114 -13.09 -2.78 17.18
N ILE A 115 -11.82 -2.32 17.12
CA ILE A 115 -11.47 -0.89 17.17
C ILE A 115 -11.25 -0.34 15.74
N ASN A 116 -10.90 -1.19 14.78
CA ASN A 116 -10.54 -0.76 13.43
C ASN A 116 -11.74 -0.68 12.48
N TYR A 117 -11.65 0.33 11.59
CA TYR A 117 -12.67 0.62 10.57
C TYR A 117 -12.78 -0.49 9.52
N SER A 118 -13.96 -0.59 8.92
CA SER A 118 -14.21 -1.44 7.76
C SER A 118 -13.12 -1.26 6.68
N GLY A 119 -12.66 -2.36 6.08
CA GLY A 119 -11.64 -2.33 5.03
C GLY A 119 -10.19 -2.26 5.49
N TYR A 120 -9.91 -2.31 6.78
CA TYR A 120 -8.57 -2.18 7.36
C TYR A 120 -7.51 -3.11 6.77
N LEU A 121 -7.87 -4.33 6.38
CA LEU A 121 -6.92 -5.29 5.81
C LEU A 121 -6.35 -4.85 4.45
N PHE A 122 -7.18 -4.33 3.57
CA PHE A 122 -6.80 -3.98 2.21
C PHE A 122 -6.39 -2.51 2.06
N ALA A 123 -7.01 -1.59 2.82
CA ALA A 123 -6.75 -0.17 2.70
C ALA A 123 -5.27 0.22 2.88
N PRO A 124 -4.51 -0.30 3.87
CA PRO A 124 -3.08 -0.02 4.00
C PRO A 124 -2.26 -0.55 2.81
N THR A 125 -2.63 -1.72 2.28
CA THR A 125 -1.96 -2.32 1.12
C THR A 125 -2.18 -1.48 -0.14
N LEU A 126 -3.42 -1.08 -0.41
CA LEU A 126 -3.77 -0.19 -1.52
C LEU A 126 -3.09 1.17 -1.36
N GLY A 127 -3.09 1.72 -0.14
CA GLY A 127 -2.42 2.97 0.17
C GLY A 127 -0.91 2.91 -0.08
N ALA A 128 -0.25 1.83 0.34
CA ALA A 128 1.18 1.61 0.10
C ALA A 128 1.48 1.51 -1.42
N ILE A 129 0.64 0.81 -2.18
CA ILE A 129 0.76 0.74 -3.64
C ILE A 129 0.64 2.14 -4.25
N CYS A 130 -0.36 2.93 -3.84
CA CYS A 130 -0.52 4.30 -4.32
C CYS A 130 0.70 5.18 -3.97
N ALA A 131 1.23 5.08 -2.75
CA ALA A 131 2.42 5.82 -2.34
C ALA A 131 3.64 5.47 -3.20
N VAL A 132 3.89 4.18 -3.47
CA VAL A 132 5.00 3.75 -4.34
C VAL A 132 4.78 4.18 -5.79
N LEU A 133 3.54 4.17 -6.29
CA LEU A 133 3.20 4.69 -7.62
C LEU A 133 3.49 6.19 -7.73
N ILE A 134 3.18 7.01 -6.72
CA ILE A 134 3.53 8.43 -6.69
C ILE A 134 5.05 8.61 -6.83
N VAL A 135 5.84 7.83 -6.08
CA VAL A 135 7.30 7.87 -6.17
C VAL A 135 7.79 7.43 -7.55
N LEU A 136 7.22 6.37 -8.11
CA LEU A 136 7.58 5.86 -9.43
C LEU A 136 7.33 6.92 -10.53
N VAL A 137 6.13 7.52 -10.54
CA VAL A 137 5.78 8.58 -11.50
C VAL A 137 6.71 9.77 -11.35
N THR A 138 6.99 10.20 -10.11
CA THR A 138 7.93 11.29 -9.83
C THR A 138 9.34 11.00 -10.40
N ARG A 139 9.79 9.74 -10.34
CA ARG A 139 11.09 9.32 -10.88
C ARG A 139 11.12 9.27 -12.39
N VAL A 140 10.06 8.82 -13.03
CA VAL A 140 9.96 8.69 -14.49
C VAL A 140 9.81 10.05 -15.17
N THR A 141 9.13 10.99 -14.53
CA THR A 141 8.93 12.34 -15.07
C THR A 141 10.27 13.08 -15.17
N GLY A 142 10.69 13.41 -16.39
CA GLY A 142 11.96 14.07 -16.66
C GLY A 142 11.98 15.56 -16.34
N ASN A 143 10.84 16.24 -16.52
CA ASN A 143 10.71 17.69 -16.37
C ASN A 143 10.46 18.08 -14.90
N ALA A 144 11.31 18.98 -14.35
CA ALA A 144 11.21 19.42 -12.96
C ALA A 144 9.89 20.14 -12.65
N TRP A 145 9.37 20.93 -13.59
CA TRP A 145 8.12 21.66 -13.42
C TRP A 145 6.92 20.73 -13.34
N LEU A 146 6.85 19.73 -14.23
CA LEU A 146 5.80 18.72 -14.22
C LEU A 146 5.84 17.87 -12.93
N ARG A 147 7.03 17.58 -12.40
CA ARG A 147 7.19 16.88 -11.11
C ARG A 147 6.62 17.69 -9.95
N GLY A 148 6.94 18.99 -9.90
CA GLY A 148 6.42 19.89 -8.88
C GLY A 148 4.89 19.96 -8.93
N LEU A 149 4.32 20.17 -10.12
CA LEU A 149 2.87 20.19 -10.33
C LEU A 149 2.22 18.88 -9.94
N PHE A 150 2.82 17.73 -10.31
CA PHE A 150 2.31 16.40 -9.95
C PHE A 150 2.29 16.18 -8.43
N LEU A 151 3.39 16.52 -7.73
CA LEU A 151 3.46 16.39 -6.28
C LEU A 151 2.46 17.31 -5.57
N THR A 152 2.27 18.53 -6.07
CA THR A 152 1.25 19.44 -5.54
C THR A 152 -0.17 18.89 -5.76
N ALA A 153 -0.44 18.31 -6.93
CA ALA A 153 -1.71 17.63 -7.19
C ALA A 153 -1.90 16.41 -6.26
N CYS A 154 -0.85 15.65 -6.01
CA CYS A 154 -0.91 14.51 -5.07
C CYS A 154 -1.15 14.95 -3.62
N THR A 155 -0.69 16.13 -3.19
CA THR A 155 -1.06 16.67 -1.86
C THR A 155 -2.52 17.04 -1.79
N ALA A 156 -3.11 17.56 -2.87
CA ALA A 156 -4.54 17.84 -2.93
C ALA A 156 -5.39 16.54 -2.88
N LEU A 157 -4.85 15.43 -3.34
CA LEU A 157 -5.48 14.10 -3.21
C LEU A 157 -5.45 13.51 -1.78
N PHE A 158 -4.98 14.27 -0.79
CA PHE A 158 -4.97 13.84 0.62
C PHE A 158 -6.36 13.42 1.11
N MET A 159 -7.42 14.12 0.72
CA MET A 159 -8.80 13.74 1.07
C MET A 159 -9.18 12.35 0.53
N VAL A 160 -8.62 11.97 -0.61
CA VAL A 160 -8.91 10.71 -1.32
C VAL A 160 -8.06 9.56 -0.79
N LEU A 161 -6.75 9.76 -0.70
CA LEU A 161 -5.74 8.73 -0.38
C LEU A 161 -5.28 8.77 1.09
N GLY A 162 -5.71 9.78 1.85
CA GLY A 162 -5.33 9.95 3.25
C GLY A 162 -3.83 10.11 3.44
N PHE A 163 -3.34 9.59 4.56
CA PHE A 163 -1.93 9.66 4.95
C PHE A 163 -0.96 9.09 3.89
N PHE A 164 -1.39 8.11 3.10
CA PHE A 164 -0.55 7.49 2.07
C PHE A 164 -0.17 8.45 0.92
N ALA A 165 -1.02 9.44 0.62
CA ALA A 165 -0.66 10.50 -0.33
C ALA A 165 0.53 11.31 0.17
N LEU A 166 0.50 11.74 1.44
CA LEU A 166 1.59 12.49 2.06
C LEU A 166 2.88 11.67 2.13
N LEU A 167 2.76 10.39 2.49
CA LEU A 167 3.90 9.47 2.54
C LEU A 167 4.54 9.31 1.14
N GLY A 168 3.73 9.16 0.10
CA GLY A 168 4.20 9.09 -1.29
C GLY A 168 4.86 10.38 -1.76
N VAL A 169 4.28 11.54 -1.43
CA VAL A 169 4.86 12.86 -1.75
C VAL A 169 6.18 13.06 -1.01
N PHE A 170 6.25 12.78 0.28
CA PHE A 170 7.47 12.90 1.08
C PHE A 170 8.58 12.00 0.53
N ALA A 171 8.29 10.74 0.26
CA ALA A 171 9.24 9.81 -0.35
C ALA A 171 9.66 10.28 -1.76
N GLY A 172 8.76 10.86 -2.55
CA GLY A 172 9.03 11.46 -3.83
C GLY A 172 10.03 12.62 -3.73
N ILE A 173 9.82 13.54 -2.79
CA ILE A 173 10.72 14.66 -2.51
C ILE A 173 12.10 14.16 -2.08
N LEU A 174 12.16 13.19 -1.15
CA LEU A 174 13.43 12.61 -0.72
C LEU A 174 14.21 12.01 -1.91
N THR A 175 13.53 11.27 -2.78
CA THR A 175 14.21 10.69 -3.96
C THR A 175 14.73 11.74 -4.93
N MET A 176 14.08 12.92 -5.02
CA MET A 176 14.57 14.05 -5.79
C MET A 176 15.83 14.65 -5.18
N LEU A 177 15.83 14.92 -3.87
CA LEU A 177 16.95 15.50 -3.15
C LEU A 177 18.21 14.63 -3.25
N PHE A 178 18.06 13.32 -3.08
CA PHE A 178 19.17 12.38 -3.23
C PHE A 178 19.72 12.33 -4.65
N ARG A 179 18.86 12.41 -5.67
CA ARG A 179 19.26 12.42 -7.07
C ARG A 179 19.99 13.70 -7.44
N GLU A 180 19.56 14.83 -6.92
CA GLU A 180 20.21 16.13 -7.16
C GLU A 180 21.58 16.20 -6.51
N LYS A 181 21.73 15.65 -5.31
CA LYS A 181 23.01 15.53 -4.61
C LYS A 181 24.00 14.67 -5.40
N ASP A 182 23.61 13.49 -5.88
CA ASP A 182 24.47 12.61 -6.69
C ASP A 182 24.92 13.28 -8.00
N HIS A 183 24.05 14.08 -8.63
CA HIS A 183 24.42 14.88 -9.80
C HIS A 183 25.39 16.02 -9.49
N ARG A 184 25.28 16.64 -8.33
CA ARG A 184 26.18 17.73 -7.89
C ARG A 184 27.56 17.18 -7.55
N ASP A 185 27.62 16.07 -6.84
CA ASP A 185 28.87 15.42 -6.44
C ASP A 185 29.66 14.93 -7.67
N ARG A 186 29.00 14.44 -8.72
CA ARG A 186 29.63 14.05 -10.00
C ARG A 186 30.16 15.24 -10.80
N LYS A 187 29.55 16.43 -10.69
CA LYS A 187 30.03 17.63 -11.38
C LYS A 187 31.15 18.38 -10.63
N GLY A 188 31.31 18.14 -9.35
CA GLY A 188 32.35 18.74 -8.52
C GLY A 188 33.66 17.96 -8.50
N THR A 189 33.72 16.81 -9.17
CA THR A 189 34.93 15.95 -9.22
C THR A 189 35.74 16.16 -10.53
N TYR A 190 35.43 17.15 -11.32
CA TYR A 190 36.20 17.64 -12.47
C TYR A 190 36.66 19.08 -12.15
#